data_d21d03fea3970377bd928db642959616
#
_entry.id   d21d03fea3970377bd928db642959616
#
_cell.length_a   1.000
_cell.length_b   1.000
_cell.length_c   1.000
_cell.angle_alpha   90.00
_cell.angle_beta   90.00
_cell.angle_gamma   90.00
#
_symmetry.space_group_name_H-M   'P 1'
#
loop_
_entity.id
_entity.type
_entity.pdbx_description
1 polymer ?
#
loop_
_entity_poly.entity_id
_entity_poly.type
_entity_poly.pdbx_seq_one_letter_code
_entity_poly.pdbx_strand_id
1 'polypeptide(L)'
;MTNGSELCQQSDIACRTAGLVSHREKGTEPMGKKAGTKSTGPKKASRSTGPDVTGRPSDAPQGDAAAATPKMKTKEYEKQMRLLHAELVAMQEWVKATGAKVCIVFEGRDTAGKGGTIKRITERVSPRVFRVVALSAPTDREKSQMYVQRYVPHFPAAGEVIIFDRSWYNRAGVEPVMGFTPPDQVTRFLELVPAFEKAMVDSGMILIKYWLEVGPDEQTRRLESRINDPRKIWKLSDMDLKSYSRWYDYSRARDDMFRATDTSWAPWFVAHTDDKKRGRLNIISHLLGQVPYEPLPQRDVKLPKRKDDPDYVDPELPLRHIPEKF
;
A
#
# COMPACT_ATOMS: atom_id res chain seq x y z
N MET A 1 -46.62 29.22 33.28
CA MET A 1 -47.44 30.13 32.46
C MET A 1 -46.85 30.08 31.08
N THR A 2 -47.61 29.48 30.19
CA THR A 2 -47.80 29.62 28.73
C THR A 2 -46.61 29.28 27.85
N ASN A 3 -46.64 28.13 27.20
CA ASN A 3 -47.38 27.71 25.95
C ASN A 3 -46.86 28.34 24.66
N GLY A 4 -46.65 27.46 23.69
CA GLY A 4 -46.63 27.68 22.25
C GLY A 4 -45.61 26.80 21.51
N SER A 5 -45.78 25.61 21.14
CA SER A 5 -46.31 24.82 20.05
C SER A 5 -46.59 25.57 18.73
N GLU A 6 -45.97 25.13 17.68
CA GLU A 6 -46.46 25.12 16.26
C GLU A 6 -45.29 24.68 15.38
N LEU A 7 -45.37 23.71 14.61
CA LEU A 7 -46.20 23.08 13.62
C LEU A 7 -45.34 22.70 12.39
N CYS A 8 -45.41 21.49 12.10
CA CYS A 8 -45.10 20.71 10.90
C CYS A 8 -45.49 21.43 9.60
N GLN A 9 -44.66 21.31 8.56
CA GLN A 9 -45.15 21.29 7.18
C GLN A 9 -44.35 20.30 6.34
N GLN A 10 -45.00 19.22 6.02
CA GLN A 10 -44.73 18.31 4.91
C GLN A 10 -44.93 19.04 3.59
N SER A 11 -44.12 18.71 2.60
CA SER A 11 -44.56 18.83 1.20
C SER A 11 -44.01 17.66 0.40
N ASP A 12 -44.95 16.75 0.07
CA ASP A 12 -44.90 15.74 -0.96
C ASP A 12 -44.58 16.39 -2.31
N ILE A 13 -43.73 15.75 -3.11
CA ILE A 13 -43.76 15.87 -4.55
C ILE A 13 -43.78 14.47 -5.17
N ALA A 14 -44.81 14.27 -5.90
CA ALA A 14 -45.34 13.06 -6.45
C ALA A 14 -44.49 12.40 -7.54
N CYS A 15 -44.65 11.11 -7.55
CA CYS A 15 -44.43 10.15 -8.61
C CYS A 15 -45.20 10.50 -9.90
N ARG A 16 -44.53 10.44 -11.06
CA ARG A 16 -45.21 10.25 -12.35
C ARG A 16 -44.54 9.12 -13.13
N THR A 17 -45.26 8.03 -13.17
CA THR A 17 -45.18 6.92 -14.12
C THR A 17 -45.85 7.28 -15.43
N ALA A 18 -45.22 6.97 -16.56
CA ALA A 18 -45.81 6.57 -17.85
C ALA A 18 -44.64 6.28 -18.81
N GLY A 19 -44.60 5.28 -19.65
CA GLY A 19 -45.50 4.27 -20.07
C GLY A 19 -44.76 3.37 -21.06
N LEU A 20 -45.17 2.16 -21.10
CA LEU A 20 -44.79 1.11 -22.06
C LEU A 20 -44.98 1.54 -23.52
N VAL A 21 -44.08 1.11 -24.42
CA VAL A 21 -44.50 0.56 -25.74
C VAL A 21 -43.60 -0.61 -26.10
N SER A 22 -44.25 -1.73 -26.27
CA SER A 22 -43.81 -3.00 -26.81
C SER A 22 -43.83 -2.93 -28.34
N HIS A 23 -42.79 -3.43 -28.99
CA HIS A 23 -42.98 -4.04 -30.33
C HIS A 23 -42.10 -5.28 -30.46
N ARG A 24 -42.81 -6.35 -30.62
CA ARG A 24 -42.37 -7.69 -30.95
C ARG A 24 -42.64 -7.86 -32.45
N GLU A 25 -41.67 -8.21 -33.24
CA GLU A 25 -41.91 -8.97 -34.48
C GLU A 25 -40.79 -9.94 -34.79
N LYS A 26 -41.27 -11.06 -35.27
CA LYS A 26 -40.67 -12.35 -35.62
C LYS A 26 -40.14 -12.34 -37.04
N GLY A 27 -39.26 -13.29 -37.35
CA GLY A 27 -39.11 -13.79 -38.72
C GLY A 27 -37.71 -14.27 -39.03
N THR A 28 -37.46 -15.53 -38.84
CA THR A 28 -37.29 -16.65 -39.82
C THR A 28 -35.87 -16.81 -40.37
N GLU A 29 -35.29 -17.96 -40.02
CA GLU A 29 -34.28 -18.68 -40.82
C GLU A 29 -34.84 -19.11 -42.19
N PRO A 30 -33.98 -19.46 -43.19
CA PRO A 30 -33.44 -20.81 -43.21
C PRO A 30 -32.07 -21.06 -43.92
N MET A 31 -31.49 -22.13 -43.51
CA MET A 31 -30.64 -23.15 -44.16
C MET A 31 -30.22 -22.98 -45.64
N GLY A 32 -28.90 -23.29 -45.89
CA GLY A 32 -28.35 -23.65 -47.21
C GLY A 32 -26.91 -24.18 -47.18
N LYS A 33 -26.75 -25.43 -47.01
CA LYS A 33 -25.97 -26.54 -47.61
C LYS A 33 -24.67 -26.23 -48.37
N LYS A 34 -23.61 -26.93 -47.90
CA LYS A 34 -22.61 -27.82 -48.53
C LYS A 34 -22.09 -27.57 -49.94
N ALA A 35 -20.73 -27.59 -50.04
CA ALA A 35 -19.84 -28.36 -50.93
C ALA A 35 -18.36 -27.91 -50.61
N GLY A 36 -17.40 -28.65 -50.30
CA GLY A 36 -16.92 -29.93 -50.69
C GLY A 36 -16.04 -29.91 -51.93
N THR A 37 -14.71 -29.73 -51.81
CA THR A 37 -13.78 -30.43 -52.75
C THR A 37 -12.32 -30.44 -52.21
N LYS A 38 -11.68 -31.55 -52.56
CA LYS A 38 -10.43 -32.17 -52.14
C LYS A 38 -9.17 -31.56 -52.80
N SER A 39 -8.06 -31.73 -52.02
CA SER A 39 -6.78 -32.34 -52.39
C SER A 39 -5.92 -31.71 -53.51
N THR A 40 -4.68 -31.44 -53.18
CA THR A 40 -3.48 -32.14 -53.67
C THR A 40 -2.19 -31.51 -53.10
N GLY A 41 -1.35 -32.26 -52.46
CA GLY A 41 0.08 -31.96 -52.33
C GLY A 41 0.85 -32.70 -53.42
N PRO A 42 2.15 -32.86 -53.36
CA PRO A 42 3.26 -32.03 -52.87
C PRO A 42 4.31 -31.75 -54.01
N LYS A 43 5.27 -30.84 -53.79
CA LYS A 43 6.58 -30.89 -54.48
C LYS A 43 7.72 -30.31 -53.62
N LYS A 44 8.73 -31.17 -53.39
CA LYS A 44 10.09 -30.82 -52.93
C LYS A 44 10.89 -30.11 -54.05
N ALA A 45 11.67 -29.12 -53.64
CA ALA A 45 13.01 -28.74 -54.15
C ALA A 45 13.35 -27.39 -53.46
N SER A 46 14.54 -27.00 -53.09
CA SER A 46 15.91 -27.51 -53.22
C SER A 46 16.75 -26.67 -52.23
N ARG A 47 17.79 -27.27 -51.75
CA ARG A 47 18.90 -26.72 -50.95
C ARG A 47 19.52 -25.46 -51.60
N SER A 48 19.72 -24.39 -50.84
CA SER A 48 20.81 -23.43 -51.07
C SER A 48 21.48 -23.09 -49.74
N THR A 49 22.74 -23.39 -49.71
CA THR A 49 23.74 -23.14 -48.69
C THR A 49 24.09 -21.65 -48.65
N GLY A 50 24.17 -21.08 -47.45
CA GLY A 50 24.77 -19.74 -47.22
C GLY A 50 24.85 -19.47 -45.72
N PRO A 51 25.74 -18.59 -45.26
CA PRO A 51 26.84 -19.01 -44.42
C PRO A 51 26.55 -18.93 -42.91
N ASP A 52 27.27 -19.74 -42.21
CA ASP A 52 27.49 -19.82 -40.75
C ASP A 52 27.91 -18.43 -40.20
N VAL A 53 27.09 -17.85 -39.35
CA VAL A 53 27.46 -16.71 -38.50
C VAL A 53 27.30 -17.15 -37.05
N THR A 54 28.31 -17.87 -36.58
CA THR A 54 28.60 -18.02 -35.15
C THR A 54 29.03 -16.66 -34.60
N GLY A 55 28.10 -15.93 -34.03
CA GLY A 55 28.34 -14.71 -33.28
C GLY A 55 27.46 -14.71 -32.02
N ARG A 56 27.94 -15.38 -30.98
CA ARG A 56 27.46 -15.19 -29.63
C ARG A 56 27.88 -13.80 -29.17
N PRO A 57 27.00 -12.89 -28.73
CA PRO A 57 27.42 -11.78 -27.91
C PRO A 57 27.57 -12.31 -26.48
N SER A 58 28.77 -12.71 -26.10
CA SER A 58 29.22 -12.66 -24.73
C SER A 58 29.58 -11.20 -24.49
N ASP A 59 28.85 -10.55 -23.56
CA ASP A 59 29.34 -9.53 -22.65
C ASP A 59 28.14 -8.74 -22.14
N ALA A 60 27.36 -9.38 -21.24
CA ALA A 60 26.67 -8.60 -20.22
C ALA A 60 27.77 -8.19 -19.22
N PRO A 61 27.88 -6.92 -18.84
CA PRO A 61 28.84 -6.53 -17.82
C PRO A 61 28.49 -7.29 -16.54
N GLN A 62 29.38 -8.17 -16.13
CA GLN A 62 29.40 -8.71 -14.77
C GLN A 62 29.51 -7.50 -13.86
N GLY A 63 28.40 -7.16 -13.19
CA GLY A 63 28.40 -6.12 -12.20
C GLY A 63 29.49 -6.41 -11.18
N ASP A 64 30.43 -5.49 -11.05
CA ASP A 64 31.42 -5.45 -10.00
C ASP A 64 30.74 -5.82 -8.70
N ALA A 65 31.30 -6.79 -7.99
CA ALA A 65 30.92 -7.16 -6.64
C ALA A 65 31.06 -5.90 -5.79
N ALA A 66 29.96 -5.18 -5.60
CA ALA A 66 29.93 -3.94 -4.84
C ALA A 66 30.49 -4.25 -3.46
N ALA A 67 31.64 -3.68 -3.14
CA ALA A 67 32.31 -3.82 -1.85
C ALA A 67 31.26 -3.62 -0.75
N ALA A 68 31.11 -4.61 0.13
CA ALA A 68 30.06 -4.63 1.15
C ALA A 68 30.10 -3.34 1.97
N THR A 69 29.14 -2.46 1.76
CA THR A 69 29.07 -1.17 2.47
C THR A 69 29.06 -1.43 3.97
N PRO A 70 29.98 -0.84 4.76
CA PRO A 70 30.07 -1.11 6.19
C PRO A 70 28.74 -0.80 6.90
N LYS A 71 28.35 -1.63 7.86
CA LYS A 71 27.11 -1.46 8.63
C LYS A 71 27.07 -0.09 9.31
N MET A 72 25.95 0.62 9.16
CA MET A 72 25.75 1.92 9.79
C MET A 72 25.78 1.82 11.32
N LYS A 73 26.61 2.66 11.97
CA LYS A 73 26.68 2.76 13.43
C LYS A 73 25.35 3.27 14.00
N THR A 74 24.97 2.77 15.18
CA THR A 74 23.67 3.14 15.80
C THR A 74 23.60 4.63 16.11
N LYS A 75 24.69 5.23 16.62
CA LYS A 75 24.76 6.66 16.93
C LYS A 75 24.51 7.54 15.70
N GLU A 76 25.07 7.17 14.56
CA GLU A 76 24.85 7.89 13.30
C GLU A 76 23.41 7.71 12.80
N TYR A 77 22.89 6.49 12.84
CA TYR A 77 21.49 6.23 12.51
C TYR A 77 20.53 7.07 13.35
N GLU A 78 20.71 7.13 14.67
CA GLU A 78 19.82 7.89 15.57
C GLU A 78 19.97 9.41 15.36
N LYS A 79 21.17 9.87 14.97
CA LYS A 79 21.38 11.28 14.60
C LYS A 79 20.58 11.66 13.36
N GLN A 80 20.70 10.87 12.28
CA GLN A 80 19.97 11.11 11.03
C GLN A 80 18.44 10.96 11.23
N MET A 81 18.01 9.96 12.00
CA MET A 81 16.61 9.74 12.30
C MET A 81 15.97 10.93 13.03
N ARG A 82 16.70 11.57 13.96
CA ARG A 82 16.20 12.78 14.65
C ARG A 82 15.91 13.93 13.69
N LEU A 83 16.76 14.14 12.70
CA LEU A 83 16.55 15.16 11.67
C LEU A 83 15.29 14.84 10.84
N LEU A 84 15.18 13.60 10.37
CA LEU A 84 14.03 13.17 9.60
C LEU A 84 12.71 13.21 10.41
N HIS A 85 12.76 12.95 11.72
CA HIS A 85 11.58 13.10 12.58
C HIS A 85 11.14 14.55 12.72
N ALA A 86 12.06 15.50 12.77
CA ALA A 86 11.72 16.93 12.78
C ALA A 86 11.03 17.33 11.47
N GLU A 87 11.53 16.85 10.33
CA GLU A 87 10.91 17.08 9.02
C GLU A 87 9.53 16.40 8.90
N LEU A 88 9.34 15.19 9.43
CA LEU A 88 8.03 14.53 9.48
C LEU A 88 7.01 15.33 10.30
N VAL A 89 7.44 15.98 11.38
CA VAL A 89 6.58 16.88 12.16
C VAL A 89 6.25 18.13 11.37
N ALA A 90 7.22 18.74 10.65
CA ALA A 90 6.97 19.88 9.78
C ALA A 90 5.96 19.53 8.67
N MET A 91 6.14 18.38 8.02
CA MET A 91 5.18 17.87 7.03
C MET A 91 3.80 17.65 7.65
N GLN A 92 3.71 17.10 8.88
CA GLN A 92 2.43 16.94 9.59
C GLN A 92 1.70 18.28 9.76
N GLU A 93 2.39 19.31 10.24
CA GLU A 93 1.77 20.62 10.47
C GLU A 93 1.31 21.23 9.14
N TRP A 94 2.08 21.07 8.08
CA TRP A 94 1.69 21.50 6.75
C TRP A 94 0.43 20.76 6.25
N VAL A 95 0.39 19.43 6.39
CA VAL A 95 -0.78 18.61 6.01
C VAL A 95 -2.04 19.10 6.74
N LYS A 96 -1.95 19.38 8.05
CA LYS A 96 -3.05 19.91 8.85
C LYS A 96 -3.50 21.31 8.37
N ALA A 97 -2.54 22.17 8.08
CA ALA A 97 -2.81 23.56 7.71
C ALA A 97 -3.43 23.68 6.31
N THR A 98 -2.98 22.86 5.36
CA THR A 98 -3.43 22.90 3.96
C THR A 98 -4.64 22.00 3.68
N GLY A 99 -4.95 21.07 4.58
CA GLY A 99 -5.97 20.07 4.33
C GLY A 99 -5.54 19.02 3.29
N ALA A 100 -4.24 18.86 3.03
CA ALA A 100 -3.73 17.85 2.11
C ALA A 100 -4.16 16.44 2.55
N LYS A 101 -4.41 15.58 1.55
CA LYS A 101 -4.79 14.18 1.76
C LYS A 101 -3.65 13.30 1.25
N VAL A 102 -3.00 12.57 2.15
CA VAL A 102 -1.84 11.72 1.80
C VAL A 102 -2.17 10.26 2.07
N CYS A 103 -2.00 9.41 1.06
CA CYS A 103 -2.19 7.97 1.14
C CYS A 103 -0.87 7.27 0.79
N ILE A 104 -0.33 6.51 1.72
CA ILE A 104 0.94 5.79 1.56
C ILE A 104 0.68 4.30 1.61
N VAL A 105 1.10 3.58 0.58
CA VAL A 105 0.99 2.13 0.48
C VAL A 105 2.35 1.49 0.73
N PHE A 106 2.42 0.57 1.69
CA PHE A 106 3.58 -0.26 1.95
C PHE A 106 3.32 -1.71 1.56
N GLU A 107 3.96 -2.14 0.49
CA GLU A 107 3.99 -3.52 0.03
C GLU A 107 5.43 -4.06 0.05
N GLY A 108 5.59 -5.32 -0.27
CA GLY A 108 6.91 -5.94 -0.34
C GLY A 108 6.97 -7.31 0.30
N ARG A 109 8.14 -7.94 0.19
CA ARG A 109 8.38 -9.30 0.66
C ARG A 109 8.19 -9.44 2.17
N ASP A 110 7.91 -10.65 2.59
CA ASP A 110 7.87 -10.96 4.02
C ASP A 110 9.26 -10.73 4.62
N THR A 111 9.26 -10.24 5.85
CA THR A 111 10.47 -9.79 6.57
C THR A 111 11.19 -8.57 6.00
N ALA A 112 10.81 -7.99 4.87
CA ALA A 112 11.44 -6.79 4.31
C ALA A 112 11.44 -5.58 5.26
N GLY A 113 10.59 -5.57 6.29
CA GLY A 113 10.66 -4.57 7.35
C GLY A 113 9.61 -3.47 7.28
N LYS A 114 8.49 -3.72 6.57
CA LYS A 114 7.34 -2.81 6.45
C LYS A 114 6.93 -2.20 7.79
N GLY A 115 6.42 -2.99 8.73
CA GLY A 115 5.97 -2.51 10.03
C GLY A 115 7.05 -1.80 10.85
N GLY A 116 8.34 -2.19 10.69
CA GLY A 116 9.45 -1.48 11.33
C GLY A 116 9.74 -0.10 10.74
N THR A 117 9.49 0.09 9.45
CA THR A 117 9.60 1.38 8.76
C THR A 117 8.42 2.28 9.12
N ILE A 118 7.20 1.73 9.06
CA ILE A 118 5.96 2.42 9.46
C ILE A 118 6.08 2.93 10.90
N LYS A 119 6.55 2.08 11.83
CA LYS A 119 6.80 2.49 13.21
C LYS A 119 7.74 3.70 13.31
N ARG A 120 8.83 3.74 12.52
CA ARG A 120 9.77 4.86 12.53
C ARG A 120 9.18 6.15 11.93
N ILE A 121 8.30 6.03 10.95
CA ILE A 121 7.55 7.18 10.42
C ILE A 121 6.60 7.73 11.48
N THR A 122 5.92 6.86 12.24
CA THR A 122 4.81 7.27 13.10
C THR A 122 5.18 7.55 14.56
N GLU A 123 6.41 7.25 14.99
CA GLU A 123 6.78 7.32 16.42
C GLU A 123 6.88 8.74 17.00
N ARG A 124 6.95 9.78 16.17
CA ARG A 124 7.09 11.18 16.60
C ARG A 124 6.03 12.12 16.04
N VAL A 125 5.08 11.60 15.29
CA VAL A 125 3.96 12.35 14.74
C VAL A 125 2.67 12.01 15.48
N SER A 126 1.64 12.84 15.31
CA SER A 126 0.35 12.66 15.97
C SER A 126 -0.43 11.49 15.35
N PRO A 127 -0.90 10.51 16.14
CA PRO A 127 -1.76 9.43 15.63
C PRO A 127 -3.15 9.91 15.19
N ARG A 128 -3.50 11.18 15.48
CA ARG A 128 -4.73 11.80 14.96
C ARG A 128 -4.58 12.26 13.53
N VAL A 129 -3.35 12.48 13.07
CA VAL A 129 -3.01 12.90 11.70
C VAL A 129 -2.49 11.71 10.90
N PHE A 130 -1.54 10.96 11.47
CA PHE A 130 -0.98 9.76 10.86
C PHE A 130 -1.71 8.51 11.38
N ARG A 131 -2.53 7.90 10.55
CA ARG A 131 -3.23 6.65 10.88
C ARG A 131 -2.64 5.48 10.11
N VAL A 132 -2.39 4.38 10.79
CA VAL A 132 -1.93 3.12 10.19
C VAL A 132 -3.12 2.19 10.03
N VAL A 133 -3.29 1.67 8.84
CA VAL A 133 -4.35 0.72 8.48
C VAL A 133 -3.71 -0.60 8.07
N ALA A 134 -4.02 -1.65 8.83
CA ALA A 134 -3.61 -3.02 8.55
C ALA A 134 -4.87 -3.90 8.62
N LEU A 135 -5.48 -4.17 7.47
CA LEU A 135 -6.72 -4.93 7.44
C LEU A 135 -6.44 -6.43 7.60
N SER A 136 -7.28 -7.10 8.36
CA SER A 136 -7.30 -8.56 8.49
C SER A 136 -7.75 -9.24 7.19
N ALA A 137 -7.80 -10.57 7.17
CA ALA A 137 -8.42 -11.30 6.07
C ALA A 137 -9.86 -10.80 5.82
N PRO A 138 -10.30 -10.73 4.53
CA PRO A 138 -11.64 -10.24 4.22
C PRO A 138 -12.72 -11.13 4.83
N THR A 139 -13.76 -10.51 5.38
CA THR A 139 -14.99 -11.19 5.82
C THR A 139 -15.73 -11.78 4.62
N ASP A 140 -16.68 -12.69 4.86
CA ASP A 140 -17.45 -13.28 3.75
C ASP A 140 -18.29 -12.23 3.00
N ARG A 141 -18.77 -11.20 3.69
CA ARG A 141 -19.40 -10.05 3.06
C ARG A 141 -18.41 -9.30 2.14
N GLU A 142 -17.22 -8.98 2.61
CA GLU A 142 -16.20 -8.28 1.82
C GLU A 142 -15.71 -9.08 0.62
N LYS A 143 -15.68 -10.42 0.71
CA LYS A 143 -15.35 -11.30 -0.43
C LYS A 143 -16.37 -11.19 -1.58
N SER A 144 -17.63 -10.86 -1.26
CA SER A 144 -18.71 -10.69 -2.25
C SER A 144 -18.80 -9.26 -2.83
N GLN A 145 -18.05 -8.32 -2.28
CA GLN A 145 -18.02 -6.92 -2.69
C GLN A 145 -16.95 -6.65 -3.74
N MET A 146 -16.99 -5.47 -4.35
CA MET A 146 -15.86 -4.98 -5.15
C MET A 146 -14.62 -4.93 -4.26
N TYR A 147 -13.52 -5.53 -4.70
CA TYR A 147 -12.36 -5.79 -3.85
C TYR A 147 -11.79 -4.56 -3.15
N VAL A 148 -11.70 -3.43 -3.87
CA VAL A 148 -11.17 -2.18 -3.32
C VAL A 148 -12.10 -1.51 -2.30
N GLN A 149 -13.37 -1.91 -2.26
CA GLN A 149 -14.40 -1.27 -1.42
C GLN A 149 -14.04 -1.29 0.07
N ARG A 150 -13.39 -2.36 0.56
CA ARG A 150 -12.98 -2.48 1.95
C ARG A 150 -11.90 -1.47 2.37
N TYR A 151 -11.17 -0.88 1.42
CA TYR A 151 -10.10 0.10 1.67
C TYR A 151 -10.62 1.53 1.64
N VAL A 152 -11.67 1.80 0.85
CA VAL A 152 -12.23 3.14 0.65
C VAL A 152 -12.63 3.85 1.95
N PRO A 153 -13.27 3.22 2.96
CA PRO A 153 -13.61 3.86 4.23
C PRO A 153 -12.43 4.35 5.04
N HIS A 154 -11.23 3.90 4.71
CA HIS A 154 -9.99 4.25 5.42
C HIS A 154 -9.19 5.36 4.74
N PHE A 155 -9.62 5.85 3.57
CA PHE A 155 -8.90 6.90 2.86
C PHE A 155 -8.82 8.19 3.67
N PRO A 156 -7.79 9.02 3.41
CA PRO A 156 -7.57 10.24 4.19
C PRO A 156 -8.67 11.27 3.94
N ALA A 157 -9.19 11.84 5.01
CA ALA A 157 -9.87 13.11 4.97
C ALA A 157 -8.86 14.27 4.85
N ALA A 158 -9.37 15.51 4.68
CA ALA A 158 -8.50 16.68 4.65
C ALA A 158 -7.67 16.80 5.95
N GLY A 159 -6.37 16.96 5.79
CA GLY A 159 -5.44 17.06 6.92
C GLY A 159 -4.97 15.71 7.50
N GLU A 160 -5.17 14.61 6.78
CA GLU A 160 -4.78 13.28 7.25
C GLU A 160 -3.73 12.62 6.35
N VAL A 161 -2.89 11.78 6.97
CA VAL A 161 -1.93 10.88 6.35
C VAL A 161 -2.31 9.44 6.72
N ILE A 162 -2.69 8.64 5.73
CA ILE A 162 -3.03 7.25 5.92
C ILE A 162 -1.89 6.37 5.41
N ILE A 163 -1.47 5.40 6.22
CA ILE A 163 -0.43 4.44 5.88
C ILE A 163 -1.05 3.05 5.88
N PHE A 164 -1.11 2.42 4.71
CA PHE A 164 -1.51 1.04 4.58
C PHE A 164 -0.31 0.09 4.78
N ASP A 165 -0.33 -0.73 5.84
CA ASP A 165 0.57 -1.90 5.98
C ASP A 165 -0.09 -3.08 5.29
N ARG A 166 0.26 -3.31 4.04
CA ARG A 166 -0.47 -4.05 3.00
C ARG A 166 -1.76 -3.35 2.58
N SER A 167 -2.10 -3.49 1.33
CA SER A 167 -3.18 -2.73 0.71
C SER A 167 -4.05 -3.62 -0.21
N TRP A 168 -4.78 -2.98 -1.11
CA TRP A 168 -5.48 -3.64 -2.21
C TRP A 168 -4.56 -4.50 -3.09
N TYR A 169 -3.27 -4.28 -3.05
CA TYR A 169 -2.29 -5.08 -3.77
C TYR A 169 -2.08 -6.49 -3.20
N ASN A 170 -2.69 -6.85 -2.06
CA ASN A 170 -2.81 -8.24 -1.64
C ASN A 170 -3.43 -9.12 -2.74
N ARG A 171 -4.37 -8.56 -3.55
CA ARG A 171 -5.00 -9.23 -4.70
C ARG A 171 -4.00 -9.56 -5.81
N ALA A 172 -2.93 -8.79 -5.97
CA ALA A 172 -1.87 -9.03 -6.95
C ALA A 172 -0.65 -9.79 -6.38
N GLY A 173 -0.52 -9.85 -5.06
CA GLY A 173 0.63 -10.44 -4.37
C GLY A 173 0.32 -11.76 -3.67
N VAL A 174 -0.03 -11.69 -2.40
CA VAL A 174 -0.22 -12.89 -1.56
C VAL A 174 -1.38 -13.77 -2.02
N GLU A 175 -2.47 -13.18 -2.50
CA GLU A 175 -3.68 -13.95 -2.83
C GLU A 175 -3.48 -14.91 -4.03
N PRO A 176 -2.93 -14.51 -5.18
CA PRO A 176 -2.65 -15.42 -6.27
C PRO A 176 -1.56 -16.44 -5.91
N VAL A 177 -0.50 -16.01 -5.23
CA VAL A 177 0.59 -16.93 -4.85
C VAL A 177 0.10 -18.04 -3.92
N MET A 178 -0.83 -17.73 -3.01
CA MET A 178 -1.39 -18.71 -2.07
C MET A 178 -2.64 -19.42 -2.61
N GLY A 179 -3.10 -19.09 -3.81
CA GLY A 179 -4.30 -19.67 -4.41
C GLY A 179 -5.61 -19.22 -3.75
N PHE A 180 -5.63 -18.06 -3.10
CA PHE A 180 -6.84 -17.52 -2.48
C PHE A 180 -7.77 -16.83 -3.48
N THR A 181 -7.25 -16.48 -4.65
CA THR A 181 -7.98 -15.77 -5.69
C THR A 181 -7.75 -16.46 -7.04
N PRO A 182 -8.82 -16.73 -7.82
CA PRO A 182 -8.72 -17.26 -9.17
C PRO A 182 -7.95 -16.32 -10.11
N PRO A 183 -7.19 -16.86 -11.09
CA PRO A 183 -6.37 -16.04 -11.99
C PRO A 183 -7.13 -14.96 -12.77
N ASP A 184 -8.37 -15.25 -13.20
CA ASP A 184 -9.21 -14.30 -13.92
C ASP A 184 -9.56 -13.06 -13.06
N GLN A 185 -9.76 -13.24 -11.75
CA GLN A 185 -10.00 -12.13 -10.83
C GLN A 185 -8.76 -11.28 -10.60
N VAL A 186 -7.57 -11.90 -10.61
CA VAL A 186 -6.30 -11.16 -10.53
C VAL A 186 -6.10 -10.31 -11.78
N THR A 187 -6.36 -10.88 -12.97
CA THR A 187 -6.26 -10.15 -14.23
C THR A 187 -7.19 -8.94 -14.24
N ARG A 188 -8.47 -9.14 -13.93
CA ARG A 188 -9.46 -8.04 -13.85
C ARG A 188 -9.07 -6.97 -12.82
N PHE A 189 -8.49 -7.38 -11.70
CA PHE A 189 -8.00 -6.44 -10.70
C PHE A 189 -6.86 -5.58 -11.25
N LEU A 190 -5.88 -6.19 -11.92
CA LEU A 190 -4.73 -5.47 -12.50
C LEU A 190 -5.14 -4.52 -13.62
N GLU A 191 -6.21 -4.84 -14.36
CA GLU A 191 -6.81 -3.94 -15.36
C GLU A 191 -7.54 -2.76 -14.72
N LEU A 192 -8.21 -2.97 -13.59
CA LEU A 192 -9.04 -1.97 -12.92
C LEU A 192 -8.24 -1.00 -12.04
N VAL A 193 -7.23 -1.50 -11.33
CA VAL A 193 -6.58 -0.72 -10.27
C VAL A 193 -5.89 0.56 -10.76
N PRO A 194 -5.30 0.66 -11.96
CA PRO A 194 -4.74 1.92 -12.44
C PRO A 194 -5.78 3.03 -12.59
N ALA A 195 -6.98 2.71 -13.08
CA ALA A 195 -8.08 3.66 -13.19
C ALA A 195 -8.62 4.09 -11.81
N PHE A 196 -8.70 3.16 -10.88
CA PHE A 196 -9.07 3.44 -9.49
C PHE A 196 -8.08 4.39 -8.82
N GLU A 197 -6.76 4.12 -8.93
CA GLU A 197 -5.71 5.00 -8.39
C GLU A 197 -5.69 6.37 -9.10
N LYS A 198 -5.97 6.40 -10.40
CA LYS A 198 -6.12 7.67 -11.13
C LYS A 198 -7.24 8.53 -10.54
N ALA A 199 -8.40 7.92 -10.25
CA ALA A 199 -9.51 8.64 -9.61
C ALA A 199 -9.14 9.16 -8.21
N MET A 200 -8.34 8.41 -7.44
CA MET A 200 -7.82 8.90 -6.15
C MET A 200 -6.95 10.14 -6.33
N VAL A 201 -6.00 10.09 -7.26
CA VAL A 201 -5.08 11.21 -7.54
C VAL A 201 -5.84 12.42 -8.08
N ASP A 202 -6.77 12.21 -9.02
CA ASP A 202 -7.60 13.27 -9.60
C ASP A 202 -8.52 13.95 -8.54
N SER A 203 -8.84 13.24 -7.46
CA SER A 203 -9.55 13.82 -6.31
C SER A 203 -8.66 14.69 -5.40
N GLY A 204 -7.40 14.92 -5.78
CA GLY A 204 -6.41 15.69 -5.03
C GLY A 204 -5.74 14.90 -3.90
N MET A 205 -5.74 13.57 -3.96
CA MET A 205 -5.00 12.73 -3.02
C MET A 205 -3.57 12.52 -3.50
N ILE A 206 -2.60 12.71 -2.62
CA ILE A 206 -1.19 12.35 -2.86
C ILE A 206 -1.06 10.86 -2.57
N LEU A 207 -0.92 10.04 -3.61
CA LEU A 207 -0.76 8.59 -3.50
C LEU A 207 0.71 8.22 -3.70
N ILE A 208 1.30 7.55 -2.72
CA ILE A 208 2.71 7.12 -2.73
C ILE A 208 2.77 5.61 -2.49
N LYS A 209 3.39 4.86 -3.41
CA LYS A 209 3.47 3.40 -3.34
C LYS A 209 4.90 2.93 -3.13
N TYR A 210 5.15 2.21 -2.03
CA TYR A 210 6.44 1.62 -1.71
C TYR A 210 6.40 0.10 -1.79
N TRP A 211 7.38 -0.46 -2.51
CA TRP A 211 7.72 -1.87 -2.46
C TRP A 211 9.04 -2.05 -1.71
N LEU A 212 9.01 -2.75 -0.58
CA LEU A 212 10.20 -3.09 0.18
C LEU A 212 10.75 -4.43 -0.31
N GLU A 213 11.95 -4.38 -0.88
CA GLU A 213 12.68 -5.57 -1.33
C GLU A 213 13.71 -5.97 -0.27
N VAL A 214 13.90 -7.29 -0.13
CA VAL A 214 14.92 -7.91 0.70
C VAL A 214 15.54 -9.07 -0.09
N GLY A 215 16.83 -9.24 -0.01
CA GLY A 215 17.51 -10.37 -0.64
C GLY A 215 17.17 -11.71 0.02
N PRO A 216 17.30 -12.85 -0.70
CA PRO A 216 16.91 -14.17 -0.20
C PRO A 216 17.68 -14.56 1.06
N ASP A 217 18.99 -14.31 1.11
CA ASP A 217 19.83 -14.65 2.26
C ASP A 217 19.47 -13.84 3.51
N GLU A 218 19.20 -12.55 3.33
CA GLU A 218 18.78 -11.69 4.43
C GLU A 218 17.36 -12.04 4.88
N GLN A 219 16.47 -12.46 3.98
CA GLN A 219 15.15 -12.96 4.35
C GLN A 219 15.26 -14.19 5.24
N THR A 220 16.07 -15.16 4.82
CA THR A 220 16.37 -16.39 5.59
C THR A 220 16.88 -16.04 6.98
N ARG A 221 17.92 -15.24 7.06
CA ARG A 221 18.50 -14.79 8.34
C ARG A 221 17.49 -14.10 9.26
N ARG A 222 16.55 -13.34 8.70
CA ARG A 222 15.49 -12.66 9.45
C ARG A 222 14.43 -13.61 9.96
N LEU A 223 14.05 -14.63 9.19
CA LEU A 223 13.12 -15.68 9.63
C LEU A 223 13.72 -16.53 10.75
N GLU A 224 14.95 -16.97 10.60
CA GLU A 224 15.68 -17.69 11.67
C GLU A 224 15.77 -16.85 12.97
N SER A 225 16.05 -15.55 12.84
CA SER A 225 16.02 -14.63 13.99
C SER A 225 14.63 -14.49 14.63
N ARG A 226 13.53 -14.71 13.90
CA ARG A 226 12.19 -14.73 14.50
C ARG A 226 11.93 -16.04 15.24
N ILE A 227 12.38 -17.16 14.69
CA ILE A 227 12.26 -18.49 15.30
C ILE A 227 13.02 -18.54 16.63
N ASN A 228 14.23 -18.01 16.65
CA ASN A 228 15.17 -18.15 17.77
C ASN A 228 15.05 -17.05 18.85
N ASP A 229 14.18 -16.03 18.69
CA ASP A 229 14.01 -14.95 19.66
C ASP A 229 12.57 -14.93 20.18
N PRO A 230 12.34 -15.29 21.47
CA PRO A 230 11.00 -15.31 22.08
C PRO A 230 10.24 -13.98 21.95
N ARG A 231 10.97 -12.85 21.85
CA ARG A 231 10.37 -11.52 21.68
C ARG A 231 9.93 -11.26 20.23
N LYS A 232 10.23 -12.15 19.30
CA LYS A 232 9.92 -12.02 17.87
C LYS A 232 9.04 -13.14 17.33
N ILE A 233 8.89 -14.24 18.07
CA ILE A 233 8.11 -15.42 17.63
C ILE A 233 6.69 -15.07 17.21
N TRP A 234 6.07 -14.09 17.88
CA TRP A 234 4.74 -13.60 17.55
C TRP A 234 4.62 -12.97 16.15
N LYS A 235 5.76 -12.65 15.51
CA LYS A 235 5.82 -12.14 14.12
C LYS A 235 5.93 -13.25 13.10
N LEU A 236 6.10 -14.48 13.54
CA LEU A 236 6.16 -15.64 12.66
C LEU A 236 4.76 -16.24 12.53
N SER A 237 4.25 -16.28 11.32
CA SER A 237 2.99 -16.93 10.99
C SER A 237 3.21 -18.13 10.08
N ASP A 238 2.23 -19.04 10.03
CA ASP A 238 2.23 -20.15 9.06
C ASP A 238 2.33 -19.65 7.61
N MET A 239 1.82 -18.43 7.39
CA MET A 239 1.91 -17.77 6.09
C MET A 239 3.36 -17.41 5.73
N ASP A 240 4.16 -16.90 6.69
CA ASP A 240 5.58 -16.60 6.46
C ASP A 240 6.36 -17.86 6.04
N LEU A 241 6.05 -19.02 6.65
CA LEU A 241 6.71 -20.29 6.31
C LEU A 241 6.28 -20.78 4.93
N LYS A 242 5.01 -20.67 4.58
CA LYS A 242 4.49 -21.04 3.26
C LYS A 242 5.01 -20.12 2.16
N SER A 243 5.13 -18.82 2.43
CA SER A 243 5.62 -17.85 1.46
C SER A 243 7.11 -17.98 1.19
N TYR A 244 7.89 -18.39 2.19
CA TYR A 244 9.33 -18.57 2.07
C TYR A 244 9.71 -19.53 0.94
N SER A 245 9.02 -20.66 0.81
CA SER A 245 9.27 -21.65 -0.24
C SER A 245 8.82 -21.17 -1.64
N ARG A 246 8.05 -20.10 -1.74
CA ARG A 246 7.46 -19.57 -2.98
C ARG A 246 8.12 -18.28 -3.47
N TRP A 247 9.41 -18.12 -3.23
CA TRP A 247 10.17 -16.92 -3.59
C TRP A 247 9.95 -16.46 -5.04
N TYR A 248 10.03 -17.38 -5.99
CA TYR A 248 9.88 -17.04 -7.41
C TYR A 248 8.43 -16.79 -7.83
N ASP A 249 7.45 -17.40 -7.15
CA ASP A 249 6.04 -17.10 -7.38
C ASP A 249 5.73 -15.67 -6.96
N TYR A 250 6.24 -15.25 -5.80
CA TYR A 250 6.15 -13.85 -5.37
C TYR A 250 6.91 -12.90 -6.30
N SER A 251 8.04 -13.32 -6.88
CA SER A 251 8.77 -12.49 -7.83
C SER A 251 7.94 -12.29 -9.11
N ARG A 252 7.34 -13.35 -9.66
CA ARG A 252 6.45 -13.24 -10.82
C ARG A 252 5.23 -12.36 -10.53
N ALA A 253 4.57 -12.57 -9.41
CA ALA A 253 3.42 -11.77 -9.00
C ALA A 253 3.77 -10.27 -8.85
N ARG A 254 4.92 -9.96 -8.25
CA ARG A 254 5.46 -8.59 -8.18
C ARG A 254 5.69 -8.00 -9.57
N ASP A 255 6.32 -8.74 -10.46
CA ASP A 255 6.69 -8.25 -11.79
C ASP A 255 5.44 -7.98 -12.64
N ASP A 256 4.42 -8.83 -12.53
CA ASP A 256 3.12 -8.62 -13.18
C ASP A 256 2.40 -7.41 -12.60
N MET A 257 2.41 -7.25 -11.28
CA MET A 257 1.86 -6.08 -10.59
C MET A 257 2.55 -4.80 -11.05
N PHE A 258 3.87 -4.73 -11.08
CA PHE A 258 4.59 -3.55 -11.53
C PHE A 258 4.28 -3.24 -13.00
N ARG A 259 4.31 -4.24 -13.86
CA ARG A 259 4.03 -4.09 -15.29
C ARG A 259 2.65 -3.49 -15.57
N ALA A 260 1.67 -3.85 -14.74
CA ALA A 260 0.29 -3.38 -14.91
C ALA A 260 0.02 -2.05 -14.19
N THR A 261 0.74 -1.73 -13.12
CA THR A 261 0.32 -0.66 -12.19
C THR A 261 1.39 0.39 -11.89
N ASP A 262 2.57 0.31 -12.52
CA ASP A 262 3.55 1.39 -12.46
C ASP A 262 3.17 2.48 -13.46
N THR A 263 2.49 3.49 -12.97
CA THR A 263 1.93 4.57 -13.79
C THR A 263 2.57 5.91 -13.46
N SER A 264 2.55 6.86 -14.41
CA SER A 264 3.14 8.19 -14.20
C SER A 264 2.47 9.00 -13.10
N TRP A 265 1.20 8.73 -12.80
CA TRP A 265 0.44 9.43 -11.74
C TRP A 265 0.50 8.75 -10.37
N ALA A 266 0.92 7.47 -10.32
CA ALA A 266 1.13 6.70 -9.11
C ALA A 266 2.23 5.65 -9.32
N PRO A 267 3.51 6.08 -9.39
CA PRO A 267 4.62 5.16 -9.61
C PRO A 267 4.92 4.31 -8.38
N TRP A 268 5.56 3.16 -8.61
CA TRP A 268 6.13 2.34 -7.56
C TRP A 268 7.56 2.78 -7.23
N PHE A 269 7.83 2.95 -5.96
CA PHE A 269 9.18 3.19 -5.44
C PHE A 269 9.71 1.94 -4.74
N VAL A 270 10.78 1.37 -5.28
CA VAL A 270 11.39 0.15 -4.73
C VAL A 270 12.51 0.53 -3.75
N ALA A 271 12.42 0.01 -2.53
CA ALA A 271 13.41 0.25 -1.49
C ALA A 271 14.11 -1.05 -1.07
N HIS A 272 15.42 -1.13 -1.28
CA HIS A 272 16.24 -2.24 -0.77
C HIS A 272 16.45 -2.09 0.73
N THR A 273 16.15 -3.15 1.48
CA THR A 273 16.09 -3.10 2.94
C THR A 273 16.99 -4.12 3.64
N ASP A 274 17.98 -4.68 2.97
CA ASP A 274 18.94 -5.60 3.58
C ASP A 274 19.66 -4.93 4.76
N ASP A 275 20.08 -3.68 4.62
CA ASP A 275 20.40 -2.82 5.76
C ASP A 275 19.13 -2.08 6.23
N LYS A 276 18.53 -2.57 7.31
CA LYS A 276 17.32 -1.97 7.88
C LYS A 276 17.47 -0.50 8.31
N LYS A 277 18.67 -0.09 8.72
CA LYS A 277 18.90 1.29 9.15
C LYS A 277 18.89 2.21 7.93
N ARG A 278 19.68 1.87 6.92
CA ARG A 278 19.74 2.63 5.66
C ARG A 278 18.40 2.64 4.93
N GLY A 279 17.77 1.47 4.79
CA GLY A 279 16.46 1.37 4.14
C GLY A 279 15.41 2.27 4.77
N ARG A 280 15.35 2.34 6.11
CA ARG A 280 14.42 3.25 6.81
C ARG A 280 14.72 4.72 6.57
N LEU A 281 16.00 5.13 6.68
CA LEU A 281 16.39 6.51 6.43
C LEU A 281 16.08 6.91 4.99
N ASN A 282 16.38 6.05 4.02
CA ASN A 282 16.15 6.31 2.61
C ASN A 282 14.65 6.44 2.31
N ILE A 283 13.81 5.53 2.83
CA ILE A 283 12.35 5.59 2.64
C ILE A 283 11.78 6.87 3.24
N ILE A 284 12.16 7.24 4.46
CA ILE A 284 11.63 8.45 5.11
C ILE A 284 12.11 9.71 4.38
N SER A 285 13.38 9.78 4.01
CA SER A 285 13.91 10.89 3.22
C SER A 285 13.20 11.02 1.87
N HIS A 286 12.98 9.90 1.17
CA HIS A 286 12.24 9.88 -0.08
C HIS A 286 10.78 10.33 0.12
N LEU A 287 10.10 9.82 1.16
CA LEU A 287 8.72 10.22 1.49
C LEU A 287 8.59 11.73 1.65
N LEU A 288 9.50 12.33 2.40
CA LEU A 288 9.55 13.79 2.60
C LEU A 288 9.74 14.55 1.27
N GLY A 289 10.48 13.98 0.33
CA GLY A 289 10.64 14.56 -1.01
C GLY A 289 9.44 14.37 -1.94
N GLN A 290 8.49 13.46 -1.62
CA GLN A 290 7.28 13.23 -2.43
C GLN A 290 6.10 14.12 -2.03
N VAL A 291 6.11 14.68 -0.83
CA VAL A 291 5.05 15.58 -0.36
C VAL A 291 5.55 17.01 -0.51
N PRO A 292 4.83 17.90 -1.20
CA PRO A 292 5.26 19.28 -1.46
C PRO A 292 5.02 20.18 -0.23
N TYR A 293 5.54 19.75 0.94
CA TYR A 293 5.36 20.52 2.18
C TYR A 293 6.41 21.63 2.30
N GLU A 294 5.97 22.71 2.91
CA GLU A 294 6.82 23.80 3.33
C GLU A 294 6.77 23.93 4.85
N PRO A 295 7.91 24.16 5.52
CA PRO A 295 7.91 24.43 6.95
C PRO A 295 7.06 25.65 7.28
N LEU A 296 6.10 25.50 8.16
CA LEU A 296 5.29 26.61 8.62
C LEU A 296 6.12 27.49 9.58
N PRO A 297 5.83 28.83 9.62
CA PRO A 297 6.47 29.71 10.59
C PRO A 297 6.30 29.20 12.02
N GLN A 298 7.40 29.10 12.74
CA GLN A 298 7.37 28.70 14.14
C GLN A 298 6.63 29.78 14.96
N ARG A 299 5.65 29.34 15.75
CA ARG A 299 5.00 30.23 16.72
C ARG A 299 5.91 30.41 17.91
N ASP A 300 6.17 31.66 18.30
CA ASP A 300 6.82 31.95 19.58
C ASP A 300 5.81 31.65 20.71
N VAL A 301 5.93 30.45 21.27
CA VAL A 301 5.04 29.98 22.34
C VAL A 301 5.76 30.12 23.67
N LYS A 302 5.22 30.99 24.52
CA LYS A 302 5.68 31.12 25.91
C LYS A 302 4.76 30.34 26.83
N LEU A 303 5.33 29.55 27.72
CA LEU A 303 4.55 28.85 28.73
C LEU A 303 3.93 29.87 29.68
N PRO A 304 2.60 29.92 29.85
CA PRO A 304 1.98 30.83 30.82
C PRO A 304 2.34 30.41 32.26
N LYS A 305 2.38 31.37 33.17
CA LYS A 305 2.53 31.06 34.59
C LYS A 305 1.30 30.27 35.08
N ARG A 306 1.51 29.29 35.96
CA ARG A 306 0.42 28.64 36.68
C ARG A 306 -0.26 29.71 37.55
N LYS A 307 -1.57 29.66 37.59
CA LYS A 307 -2.32 30.39 38.60
C LYS A 307 -2.22 29.62 39.90
N ASP A 308 -1.76 30.27 40.95
CA ASP A 308 -1.83 29.72 42.30
C ASP A 308 -3.29 29.74 42.76
N ASP A 309 -3.74 28.69 43.37
CA ASP A 309 -5.03 28.56 44.01
C ASP A 309 -4.81 28.20 45.46
N PRO A 310 -4.74 29.20 46.36
CA PRO A 310 -4.47 28.96 47.78
C PRO A 310 -5.61 28.23 48.52
N ASP A 311 -6.80 28.18 47.89
CA ASP A 311 -7.96 27.53 48.47
C ASP A 311 -8.06 26.05 48.05
N TYR A 312 -7.21 25.58 47.14
CA TYR A 312 -7.17 24.19 46.73
C TYR A 312 -6.33 23.37 47.69
N VAL A 313 -6.98 22.42 48.34
CA VAL A 313 -6.34 21.41 49.17
C VAL A 313 -6.48 20.05 48.49
N ASP A 314 -5.37 19.35 48.28
CA ASP A 314 -5.41 17.99 47.73
C ASP A 314 -6.24 17.07 48.64
N PRO A 315 -7.30 16.44 48.08
CA PRO A 315 -8.15 15.56 48.89
C PRO A 315 -7.40 14.28 49.27
N GLU A 316 -7.56 13.84 50.50
CA GLU A 316 -7.11 12.51 50.96
C GLU A 316 -8.00 11.42 50.34
N LEU A 317 -7.61 10.92 49.17
CA LEU A 317 -8.31 9.84 48.48
C LEU A 317 -7.55 8.52 48.65
N PRO A 318 -8.24 7.39 48.82
CA PRO A 318 -7.60 6.07 48.91
C PRO A 318 -7.13 5.60 47.54
N LEU A 319 -6.17 6.32 46.93
CA LEU A 319 -5.65 6.03 45.63
C LEU A 319 -4.71 4.82 45.62
N ARG A 320 -4.77 4.05 44.55
CA ARG A 320 -3.85 2.92 44.31
C ARG A 320 -2.69 3.42 43.48
N HIS A 321 -1.57 3.67 44.14
CA HIS A 321 -0.35 4.08 43.45
C HIS A 321 0.39 2.89 42.84
N ILE A 322 0.95 3.09 41.66
CA ILE A 322 1.85 2.10 41.04
C ILE A 322 3.15 2.07 41.85
N PRO A 323 3.58 0.91 42.36
CA PRO A 323 4.84 0.81 43.10
C PRO A 323 6.02 1.21 42.21
N GLU A 324 6.88 2.09 42.73
CA GLU A 324 8.15 2.44 42.12
C GLU A 324 9.12 1.26 42.30
N LYS A 325 9.49 0.61 41.18
CA LYS A 325 10.39 -0.54 41.17
C LYS A 325 11.70 -0.27 40.46
N PHE A 326 11.85 0.89 39.77
CA PHE A 326 13.00 1.28 38.97
C PHE A 326 13.39 2.73 39.23
#